data_c9e4062e3e354591242db34bb5df0a71
#
_entry.id   c9e4062e3e354591242db34bb5df0a71
#
_cell.length_a   1.000
_cell.length_b   1.000
_cell.length_c   1.000
_cell.angle_alpha   90.00
_cell.angle_beta   90.00
_cell.angle_gamma   90.00
#
_symmetry.space_group_name_H-M   'P 1'
#
loop_
_entity.id
_entity.type
_entity.pdbx_description
1 polymer ?
#
loop_
_entity_poly.entity_id
_entity_poly.type
_entity_poly.pdbx_seq_one_letter_code
_entity_poly.pdbx_strand_id
1 'polypeptide(L)'
;MILNSSTEYGIKRIQEDCPKAGRHNYIFVMIPTLYSIIFVVGIFGNSLVVIVIYFYMKLKTVASVFLLNLALADLCFLLTLPLWAVYTAMEYHWPFGNYLCKIASASVSFNLYASVFLLTCLSIDRYLAIVHPMKSRLRRTMLVAKVTCIIIWLLAGLASLPTIIHRNVFFIENINITVCAFHYESQNSTLPVGLGLTKNILGFLFPFLIILTSYTLIWKTLKKAYEIQKNKPRKDDIFKIIMAIVLFFFFSWVPHQIFTFLDVLIQLGIIHDCKISDIVDTAMPITICLAYFNNCLNPLFYGFLGKKFKKHFLQLLKYIPPKAKSHSTLSTKMSTLSYRPSENGSSSTKKPVPCIEVE
;
A
#
# COMPACT_ATOMS: atom_id res chain seq x y z
N MET A 1 5.77 24.70 25.22
CA MET A 1 5.98 26.03 24.59
C MET A 1 6.94 25.87 23.42
N ILE A 2 6.68 25.06 22.44
CA ILE A 2 7.53 24.95 21.24
C ILE A 2 6.69 24.30 20.14
N LEU A 3 6.65 24.99 19.01
CA LEU A 3 6.22 24.61 17.68
C LEU A 3 4.76 24.74 17.31
N ASN A 4 4.48 25.98 17.06
CA ASN A 4 3.61 26.37 15.95
C ASN A 4 4.45 26.83 14.76
N SER A 5 5.45 26.10 14.32
CA SER A 5 6.29 26.53 13.20
C SER A 5 5.83 26.03 11.84
N SER A 6 4.94 25.06 11.78
CA SER A 6 4.17 24.80 10.56
C SER A 6 2.98 25.72 10.40
N THR A 7 2.68 26.52 11.43
CA THR A 7 1.55 27.42 11.52
C THR A 7 1.94 28.90 11.60
N GLU A 8 3.17 29.23 11.96
CA GLU A 8 3.53 30.64 12.20
C GLU A 8 3.64 31.51 10.94
N TYR A 9 3.82 30.90 9.76
CA TYR A 9 3.83 31.63 8.49
C TYR A 9 2.54 31.51 7.65
N GLY A 10 1.56 30.73 8.05
CA GLY A 10 0.31 30.53 7.29
C GLY A 10 -0.99 30.88 8.05
N ILE A 11 -0.99 30.96 9.38
CA ILE A 11 -2.22 30.99 10.19
C ILE A 11 -2.23 32.18 11.17
N LYS A 12 -1.63 33.31 10.82
CA LYS A 12 -1.55 34.46 11.75
C LYS A 12 -2.89 35.21 12.01
N ARG A 13 -4.00 34.83 11.36
CA ARG A 13 -5.28 35.55 11.51
C ARG A 13 -6.30 34.99 12.48
N ILE A 14 -6.22 33.71 12.83
CA ILE A 14 -7.26 33.05 13.66
C ILE A 14 -6.67 32.51 14.97
N GLN A 15 -5.36 32.38 15.05
CA GLN A 15 -4.68 31.69 16.15
C GLN A 15 -4.06 32.63 17.22
N GLU A 16 -4.20 33.96 17.07
CA GLU A 16 -3.74 34.90 18.11
C GLU A 16 -4.58 34.82 19.40
N ASP A 17 -5.82 34.30 19.31
CA ASP A 17 -6.75 34.25 20.45
C ASP A 17 -6.88 32.87 21.11
N CYS A 18 -6.33 31.80 20.52
CA CYS A 18 -6.46 30.46 21.08
C CYS A 18 -5.22 30.05 21.91
N PRO A 19 -5.41 29.67 23.22
CA PRO A 19 -4.33 29.08 24.00
C PRO A 19 -3.86 27.79 23.35
N LYS A 20 -2.57 27.76 22.98
CA LYS A 20 -1.99 26.61 22.32
C LYS A 20 -1.88 25.42 23.29
N ALA A 21 -2.51 24.32 22.98
CA ALA A 21 -2.31 23.10 23.74
C ALA A 21 -0.83 22.73 23.73
N GLY A 22 -0.26 22.52 24.90
CA GLY A 22 1.08 21.94 25.01
C GLY A 22 1.08 20.55 24.40
N ARG A 23 1.85 20.31 23.33
CA ARG A 23 2.01 18.95 22.81
C ARG A 23 2.58 18.07 23.89
N HIS A 24 1.86 17.01 24.21
CA HIS A 24 2.25 16.08 25.25
C HIS A 24 3.59 15.39 24.89
N ASN A 25 4.54 15.37 25.80
CA ASN A 25 5.87 14.78 25.62
C ASN A 25 5.85 13.34 25.12
N TYR A 26 4.78 12.57 25.41
CA TYR A 26 4.66 11.20 24.92
C TYR A 26 4.60 11.09 23.38
N ILE A 27 4.18 12.11 22.66
CA ILE A 27 4.11 12.15 21.18
C ILE A 27 5.52 11.96 20.59
N PHE A 28 6.53 12.60 21.18
CA PHE A 28 7.93 12.55 20.71
C PHE A 28 8.62 11.19 20.93
N VAL A 29 8.01 10.31 21.72
CA VAL A 29 8.47 8.93 21.92
C VAL A 29 7.56 7.95 21.16
N MET A 30 6.25 8.10 21.29
CA MET A 30 5.27 7.18 20.70
C MET A 30 5.33 7.17 19.16
N ILE A 31 5.33 8.34 18.52
CA ILE A 31 5.30 8.43 17.05
C ILE A 31 6.58 7.87 16.41
N PRO A 32 7.80 8.23 16.85
CA PRO A 32 9.03 7.63 16.31
C PRO A 32 9.09 6.12 16.50
N THR A 33 8.59 5.62 17.64
CA THR A 33 8.50 4.18 17.90
C THR A 33 7.56 3.50 16.91
N LEU A 34 6.36 4.06 16.68
CA LEU A 34 5.41 3.53 15.69
C LEU A 34 5.99 3.58 14.27
N TYR A 35 6.63 4.69 13.88
CA TYR A 35 7.27 4.79 12.56
C TYR A 35 8.38 3.75 12.37
N SER A 36 9.16 3.47 13.40
CA SER A 36 10.21 2.45 13.36
C SER A 36 9.62 1.04 13.20
N ILE A 37 8.53 0.73 13.90
CA ILE A 37 7.81 -0.55 13.76
C ILE A 37 7.23 -0.67 12.35
N ILE A 38 6.53 0.36 11.85
CA ILE A 38 5.96 0.39 10.50
C ILE A 38 7.05 0.21 9.44
N PHE A 39 8.20 0.87 9.61
CA PHE A 39 9.35 0.72 8.72
C PHE A 39 9.84 -0.73 8.65
N VAL A 40 10.15 -1.34 9.78
CA VAL A 40 10.71 -2.70 9.83
C VAL A 40 9.73 -3.72 9.25
N VAL A 41 8.49 -3.71 9.74
CA VAL A 41 7.43 -4.65 9.29
C VAL A 41 7.08 -4.40 7.82
N GLY A 42 6.96 -3.13 7.43
CA GLY A 42 6.60 -2.74 6.07
C GLY A 42 7.68 -3.09 5.04
N ILE A 43 8.95 -2.78 5.30
CA ILE A 43 10.06 -3.13 4.39
C ILE A 43 10.14 -4.64 4.22
N PHE A 44 10.14 -5.40 5.31
CA PHE A 44 10.18 -6.86 5.23
C PHE A 44 8.99 -7.43 4.47
N GLY A 45 7.78 -7.00 4.81
CA GLY A 45 6.55 -7.52 4.23
C GLY A 45 6.42 -7.20 2.73
N ASN A 46 6.61 -5.94 2.34
CA ASN A 46 6.48 -5.53 0.93
C ASN A 46 7.61 -6.09 0.05
N SER A 47 8.85 -6.18 0.56
CA SER A 47 9.94 -6.87 -0.14
C SER A 47 9.60 -8.34 -0.41
N LEU A 48 9.00 -9.01 0.56
CA LEU A 48 8.53 -10.38 0.41
C LEU A 48 7.44 -10.50 -0.67
N VAL A 49 6.49 -9.57 -0.71
CA VAL A 49 5.45 -9.51 -1.76
C VAL A 49 6.09 -9.37 -3.14
N VAL A 50 7.05 -8.45 -3.29
CA VAL A 50 7.79 -8.25 -4.55
C VAL A 50 8.48 -9.56 -4.97
N ILE A 51 9.22 -10.19 -4.07
CA ILE A 51 9.94 -11.45 -4.34
C ILE A 51 8.96 -12.55 -4.78
N VAL A 52 7.89 -12.77 -4.01
CA VAL A 52 6.92 -13.85 -4.31
C VAL A 52 6.20 -13.59 -5.64
N ILE A 53 5.74 -12.36 -5.90
CA ILE A 53 5.01 -12.07 -7.14
C ILE A 53 5.95 -12.15 -8.34
N TYR A 54 7.15 -11.57 -8.26
CA TYR A 54 8.07 -11.49 -9.40
C TYR A 54 8.69 -12.85 -9.73
N PHE A 55 9.26 -13.55 -8.75
CA PHE A 55 10.00 -14.79 -8.99
C PHE A 55 9.12 -16.05 -9.03
N TYR A 56 8.09 -16.13 -8.18
CA TYR A 56 7.30 -17.37 -8.04
C TYR A 56 5.97 -17.33 -8.77
N MET A 57 5.25 -16.21 -8.75
CA MET A 57 3.93 -16.10 -9.41
C MET A 57 4.04 -15.68 -10.89
N LYS A 58 5.21 -15.13 -11.32
CA LYS A 58 5.54 -14.75 -12.71
C LYS A 58 4.50 -13.85 -13.38
N LEU A 59 3.96 -12.84 -12.69
CA LEU A 59 3.06 -11.81 -13.24
C LEU A 59 2.00 -12.34 -14.23
N LYS A 60 1.35 -13.45 -13.92
CA LYS A 60 0.41 -14.10 -14.85
C LYS A 60 -0.98 -13.48 -14.87
N THR A 61 -1.30 -12.57 -13.96
CA THR A 61 -2.63 -11.97 -13.83
C THR A 61 -2.55 -10.44 -13.74
N VAL A 62 -3.56 -9.76 -14.27
CA VAL A 62 -3.70 -8.30 -14.17
C VAL A 62 -3.60 -7.83 -12.71
N ALA A 63 -4.28 -8.54 -11.80
CA ALA A 63 -4.21 -8.23 -10.37
C ALA A 63 -2.79 -8.29 -9.81
N SER A 64 -1.97 -9.28 -10.21
CA SER A 64 -0.59 -9.39 -9.72
C SER A 64 0.30 -8.23 -10.18
N VAL A 65 0.00 -7.60 -11.33
CA VAL A 65 0.70 -6.39 -11.78
C VAL A 65 0.37 -5.22 -10.85
N PHE A 66 -0.91 -4.99 -10.56
CA PHE A 66 -1.32 -3.91 -9.66
C PHE A 66 -0.80 -4.12 -8.23
N LEU A 67 -0.86 -5.35 -7.71
CA LEU A 67 -0.37 -5.68 -6.37
C LEU A 67 1.15 -5.53 -6.24
N LEU A 68 1.92 -5.85 -7.29
CA LEU A 68 3.35 -5.60 -7.33
C LEU A 68 3.65 -4.10 -7.28
N ASN A 69 2.94 -3.29 -8.09
CA ASN A 69 3.13 -1.84 -8.11
C ASN A 69 2.71 -1.19 -6.78
N LEU A 70 1.67 -1.71 -6.11
CA LEU A 70 1.28 -1.26 -4.77
C LEU A 70 2.42 -1.51 -3.77
N ALA A 71 3.00 -2.71 -3.74
CA ALA A 71 4.13 -3.02 -2.86
C ALA A 71 5.37 -2.15 -3.16
N LEU A 72 5.64 -1.83 -4.45
CA LEU A 72 6.73 -0.93 -4.83
C LEU A 72 6.48 0.51 -4.35
N ALA A 73 5.26 1.02 -4.49
CA ALA A 73 4.88 2.35 -4.00
C ALA A 73 5.03 2.44 -2.47
N ASP A 74 4.61 1.38 -1.75
CA ASP A 74 4.78 1.29 -0.30
C ASP A 74 6.26 1.27 0.09
N LEU A 75 7.12 0.52 -0.61
CA LEU A 75 8.57 0.50 -0.37
C LEU A 75 9.21 1.88 -0.57
N CYS A 76 8.86 2.61 -1.64
CA CYS A 76 9.36 3.97 -1.87
C CYS A 76 9.06 4.91 -0.71
N PHE A 77 7.85 4.83 -0.14
CA PHE A 77 7.47 5.62 1.03
C PHE A 77 8.20 5.16 2.30
N LEU A 78 8.20 3.86 2.57
CA LEU A 78 8.79 3.28 3.78
C LEU A 78 10.26 3.62 3.93
N LEU A 79 11.03 3.73 2.84
CA LEU A 79 12.43 4.15 2.86
C LEU A 79 12.63 5.57 3.42
N THR A 80 11.61 6.42 3.36
CA THR A 80 11.69 7.78 3.92
C THR A 80 11.21 7.87 5.37
N LEU A 81 10.55 6.84 5.89
CA LEU A 81 9.94 6.85 7.22
C LEU A 81 10.93 7.03 8.36
N PRO A 82 12.18 6.49 8.32
CA PRO A 82 13.18 6.76 9.33
C PRO A 82 13.53 8.26 9.48
N LEU A 83 13.48 9.03 8.39
CA LEU A 83 13.70 10.49 8.42
C LEU A 83 12.62 11.19 9.24
N TRP A 84 11.36 10.77 9.08
CA TRP A 84 10.23 11.27 9.84
C TRP A 84 10.27 10.85 11.32
N ALA A 85 10.79 9.63 11.60
CA ALA A 85 10.99 9.15 12.97
C ALA A 85 12.02 10.03 13.70
N VAL A 86 13.18 10.27 13.08
CA VAL A 86 14.21 11.15 13.66
C VAL A 86 13.71 12.59 13.81
N TYR A 87 13.05 13.15 12.79
CA TYR A 87 12.46 14.50 12.83
C TYR A 87 11.52 14.67 14.01
N THR A 88 10.65 13.70 14.26
CA THR A 88 9.72 13.76 15.40
C THR A 88 10.44 13.54 16.73
N ALA A 89 11.38 12.60 16.80
CA ALA A 89 12.17 12.32 18.02
C ALA A 89 13.03 13.52 18.45
N MET A 90 13.47 14.35 17.47
CA MET A 90 14.22 15.58 17.69
C MET A 90 13.30 16.81 17.87
N GLU A 91 12.07 16.61 18.35
CA GLU A 91 11.09 17.68 18.58
C GLU A 91 10.88 18.59 17.35
N TYR A 92 10.81 17.95 16.16
CA TYR A 92 10.68 18.57 14.84
C TYR A 92 11.92 19.37 14.37
N HIS A 93 13.10 19.03 14.84
CA HIS A 93 14.34 19.48 14.22
C HIS A 93 14.71 18.60 13.02
N TRP A 94 14.89 19.22 11.83
CA TRP A 94 15.21 18.55 10.57
C TRP A 94 16.68 18.71 10.20
N PRO A 95 17.55 17.70 10.46
CA PRO A 95 18.98 17.82 10.20
C PRO A 95 19.40 17.40 8.78
N PHE A 96 18.47 16.91 7.93
CA PHE A 96 18.79 16.21 6.69
C PHE A 96 18.89 17.11 5.45
N GLY A 97 18.75 18.43 5.60
CA GLY A 97 18.83 19.38 4.50
C GLY A 97 17.60 19.43 3.59
N ASN A 98 17.62 20.36 2.63
CA ASN A 98 16.46 20.72 1.84
C ASN A 98 16.03 19.64 0.84
N TYR A 99 16.98 18.93 0.20
CA TYR A 99 16.67 17.91 -0.78
C TYR A 99 15.90 16.74 -0.16
N LEU A 100 16.36 16.23 0.98
CA LEU A 100 15.65 15.14 1.67
C LEU A 100 14.32 15.58 2.25
N CYS A 101 14.15 16.85 2.67
CA CYS A 101 12.86 17.42 3.06
C CYS A 101 11.85 17.33 1.90
N LYS A 102 12.25 17.77 0.69
CA LYS A 102 11.41 17.70 -0.51
C LYS A 102 11.06 16.26 -0.91
N ILE A 103 12.07 15.39 -0.99
CA ILE A 103 11.90 13.98 -1.41
C ILE A 103 11.03 13.22 -0.39
N ALA A 104 11.32 13.31 0.89
CA ALA A 104 10.56 12.63 1.92
C ALA A 104 9.09 13.10 1.95
N SER A 105 8.84 14.40 1.83
CA SER A 105 7.48 14.95 1.79
C SER A 105 6.72 14.57 0.53
N ALA A 106 7.40 14.59 -0.63
CA ALA A 106 6.81 14.16 -1.90
C ALA A 106 6.48 12.66 -1.90
N SER A 107 7.32 11.84 -1.29
CA SER A 107 7.11 10.40 -1.16
C SER A 107 5.83 10.05 -0.40
N VAL A 108 5.48 10.82 0.64
CA VAL A 108 4.21 10.69 1.36
C VAL A 108 3.01 10.95 0.44
N SER A 109 3.03 12.07 -0.30
CA SER A 109 1.95 12.43 -1.23
C SER A 109 1.87 11.44 -2.38
N PHE A 110 3.01 11.03 -2.93
CA PHE A 110 3.10 10.06 -4.00
C PHE A 110 2.52 8.69 -3.61
N ASN A 111 2.87 8.18 -2.41
CA ASN A 111 2.34 6.92 -1.92
C ASN A 111 0.81 6.99 -1.76
N LEU A 112 0.26 8.08 -1.21
CA LEU A 112 -1.18 8.26 -1.10
C LEU A 112 -1.88 8.12 -2.46
N TYR A 113 -1.46 8.90 -3.47
CA TYR A 113 -2.09 8.89 -4.78
C TYR A 113 -1.86 7.58 -5.55
N ALA A 114 -0.63 7.07 -5.55
CA ALA A 114 -0.31 5.81 -6.22
C ALA A 114 -1.13 4.65 -5.65
N SER A 115 -1.16 4.52 -4.33
CA SER A 115 -1.87 3.42 -3.66
C SER A 115 -3.37 3.48 -3.91
N VAL A 116 -4.02 4.65 -3.76
CA VAL A 116 -5.45 4.75 -3.98
C VAL A 116 -5.85 4.53 -5.44
N PHE A 117 -5.05 5.02 -6.41
CA PHE A 117 -5.32 4.79 -7.83
C PHE A 117 -5.11 3.33 -8.24
N LEU A 118 -4.07 2.66 -7.71
CA LEU A 118 -3.85 1.23 -7.92
C LEU A 118 -4.99 0.39 -7.33
N LEU A 119 -5.48 0.71 -6.12
CA LEU A 119 -6.62 0.04 -5.50
C LEU A 119 -7.93 0.29 -6.28
N THR A 120 -8.10 1.47 -6.82
CA THR A 120 -9.25 1.81 -7.69
C THR A 120 -9.23 0.96 -8.96
N CYS A 121 -8.11 0.91 -9.67
CA CYS A 121 -7.95 0.09 -10.87
C CYS A 121 -8.12 -1.41 -10.56
N LEU A 122 -7.63 -1.87 -9.42
CA LEU A 122 -7.80 -3.24 -8.96
C LEU A 122 -9.27 -3.58 -8.69
N SER A 123 -10.03 -2.63 -8.12
CA SER A 123 -11.48 -2.75 -7.88
C SER A 123 -12.27 -2.79 -9.19
N ILE A 124 -11.93 -1.94 -10.15
CA ILE A 124 -12.49 -1.95 -11.51
C ILE A 124 -12.16 -3.27 -12.22
N ASP A 125 -10.91 -3.77 -12.11
CA ASP A 125 -10.53 -5.06 -12.68
C ASP A 125 -11.38 -6.21 -12.13
N ARG A 126 -11.66 -6.21 -10.82
CA ARG A 126 -12.55 -7.21 -10.21
C ARG A 126 -13.98 -7.06 -10.65
N TYR A 127 -14.50 -5.83 -10.73
CA TYR A 127 -15.82 -5.56 -11.27
C TYR A 127 -15.96 -6.12 -12.70
N LEU A 128 -15.05 -5.79 -13.58
CA LEU A 128 -15.06 -6.29 -14.97
C LEU A 128 -14.96 -7.82 -15.05
N ALA A 129 -14.15 -8.43 -14.18
CA ALA A 129 -13.96 -9.88 -14.15
C ALA A 129 -15.21 -10.64 -13.72
N ILE A 130 -15.98 -10.09 -12.77
CA ILE A 130 -17.10 -10.78 -12.13
C ILE A 130 -18.41 -10.43 -12.80
N VAL A 131 -18.64 -9.14 -13.11
CA VAL A 131 -19.92 -8.65 -13.67
C VAL A 131 -19.97 -8.79 -15.19
N HIS A 132 -18.84 -8.58 -15.88
CA HIS A 132 -18.78 -8.62 -17.34
C HIS A 132 -17.69 -9.58 -17.88
N PRO A 133 -17.68 -10.87 -17.53
CA PRO A 133 -16.56 -11.78 -17.81
C PRO A 133 -16.26 -11.93 -19.31
N MET A 134 -17.31 -12.06 -20.14
CA MET A 134 -17.15 -12.25 -21.59
C MET A 134 -16.67 -10.98 -22.31
N LYS A 135 -17.32 -9.83 -22.02
CA LYS A 135 -16.99 -8.56 -22.68
C LYS A 135 -15.63 -8.01 -22.27
N SER A 136 -15.19 -8.29 -21.03
CA SER A 136 -13.94 -7.77 -20.49
C SER A 136 -12.70 -8.56 -20.89
N ARG A 137 -12.84 -9.81 -21.35
CA ARG A 137 -11.72 -10.71 -21.64
C ARG A 137 -10.72 -10.10 -22.64
N LEU A 138 -11.19 -9.41 -23.66
CA LEU A 138 -10.35 -8.77 -24.67
C LEU A 138 -9.64 -7.49 -24.15
N ARG A 139 -10.26 -6.77 -23.19
CA ARG A 139 -9.71 -5.52 -22.62
C ARG A 139 -8.77 -5.75 -21.44
N ARG A 140 -8.90 -6.88 -20.73
CA ARG A 140 -8.10 -7.20 -19.55
C ARG A 140 -6.79 -7.91 -19.92
N THR A 141 -5.95 -7.22 -20.68
CA THR A 141 -4.64 -7.75 -21.10
C THR A 141 -3.53 -7.31 -20.14
N MET A 142 -2.42 -8.03 -20.14
CA MET A 142 -1.23 -7.69 -19.34
C MET A 142 -0.60 -6.37 -19.81
N LEU A 143 -0.70 -6.06 -21.10
CA LEU A 143 -0.21 -4.80 -21.66
C LEU A 143 -1.01 -3.62 -21.10
N VAL A 144 -2.35 -3.70 -21.13
CA VAL A 144 -3.22 -2.66 -20.56
C VAL A 144 -2.90 -2.44 -19.09
N ALA A 145 -2.73 -3.51 -18.30
CA ALA A 145 -2.38 -3.39 -16.88
C ALA A 145 -1.05 -2.65 -16.67
N LYS A 146 -0.02 -2.99 -17.44
CA LYS A 146 1.30 -2.32 -17.35
C LYS A 146 1.22 -0.85 -17.75
N VAL A 147 0.55 -0.53 -18.87
CA VAL A 147 0.36 0.85 -19.32
C VAL A 147 -0.43 1.65 -18.27
N THR A 148 -1.49 1.07 -17.70
CA THR A 148 -2.25 1.69 -16.61
C THR A 148 -1.37 1.99 -15.40
N CYS A 149 -0.48 1.08 -15.00
CA CYS A 149 0.47 1.35 -13.92
C CYS A 149 1.40 2.53 -14.25
N ILE A 150 1.95 2.61 -15.47
CA ILE A 150 2.79 3.74 -15.89
C ILE A 150 2.01 5.05 -15.77
N ILE A 151 0.78 5.09 -16.28
CA ILE A 151 -0.09 6.27 -16.18
C ILE A 151 -0.34 6.64 -14.71
N ILE A 152 -0.60 5.67 -13.83
CA ILE A 152 -0.81 5.92 -12.39
C ILE A 152 0.44 6.53 -11.76
N TRP A 153 1.64 6.01 -12.07
CA TRP A 153 2.90 6.54 -11.55
C TRP A 153 3.12 8.00 -11.99
N LEU A 154 2.84 8.31 -13.27
CA LEU A 154 2.91 9.69 -13.79
C LEU A 154 1.89 10.60 -13.10
N LEU A 155 0.64 10.17 -12.97
CA LEU A 155 -0.41 10.98 -12.30
C LEU A 155 -0.10 11.20 -10.81
N ALA A 156 0.39 10.18 -10.10
CA ALA A 156 0.81 10.32 -8.71
C ALA A 156 2.00 11.26 -8.58
N GLY A 157 2.96 11.21 -9.51
CA GLY A 157 4.08 12.14 -9.58
C GLY A 157 3.62 13.58 -9.80
N LEU A 158 2.74 13.82 -10.78
CA LEU A 158 2.17 15.15 -11.05
C LEU A 158 1.39 15.69 -9.85
N ALA A 159 0.57 14.87 -9.19
CA ALA A 159 -0.17 15.26 -8.00
C ALA A 159 0.73 15.56 -6.79
N SER A 160 1.97 15.05 -6.80
CA SER A 160 2.97 15.31 -5.76
C SER A 160 3.87 16.51 -6.04
N LEU A 161 3.86 17.07 -7.27
CA LEU A 161 4.68 18.24 -7.64
C LEU A 161 4.50 19.46 -6.74
N PRO A 162 3.26 19.85 -6.35
CA PRO A 162 3.09 21.00 -5.44
C PRO A 162 3.84 20.79 -4.11
N THR A 163 3.91 19.55 -3.61
CA THR A 163 4.69 19.25 -2.41
C THR A 163 6.19 19.45 -2.64
N ILE A 164 6.73 19.03 -3.80
CA ILE A 164 8.15 19.22 -4.14
C ILE A 164 8.50 20.71 -4.27
N ILE A 165 7.61 21.50 -4.87
CA ILE A 165 7.86 22.92 -5.15
C ILE A 165 7.84 23.72 -3.84
N HIS A 166 6.82 23.53 -3.01
CA HIS A 166 6.55 24.40 -1.87
C HIS A 166 7.10 23.86 -0.53
N ARG A 167 7.65 22.65 -0.46
CA ARG A 167 8.27 22.12 0.75
C ARG A 167 9.73 22.54 0.82
N ASN A 168 10.11 23.22 1.91
CA ASN A 168 11.47 23.73 2.11
C ASN A 168 11.89 23.60 3.58
N VAL A 169 13.17 23.80 3.81
CA VAL A 169 13.75 23.85 5.15
C VAL A 169 13.87 25.30 5.60
N PHE A 170 13.41 25.60 6.80
CA PHE A 170 13.45 26.92 7.42
C PHE A 170 14.12 26.84 8.78
N PHE A 171 14.96 27.84 9.07
CA PHE A 171 15.55 28.02 10.39
C PHE A 171 14.68 28.97 11.20
N ILE A 172 14.32 28.57 12.42
CA ILE A 172 13.50 29.37 13.34
C ILE A 172 14.39 29.87 14.46
N GLU A 173 14.75 31.18 14.41
CA GLU A 173 15.71 31.79 15.31
C GLU A 173 15.29 31.73 16.78
N ASN A 174 14.00 31.98 17.08
CA ASN A 174 13.47 32.04 18.45
C ASN A 174 13.68 30.78 19.28
N ILE A 175 13.78 29.61 18.62
CA ILE A 175 13.92 28.29 19.27
C ILE A 175 15.13 27.52 18.76
N ASN A 176 15.94 28.13 17.89
CA ASN A 176 17.18 27.57 17.34
C ASN A 176 17.00 26.18 16.71
N ILE A 177 15.91 25.97 15.95
CA ILE A 177 15.66 24.72 15.25
C ILE A 177 15.45 24.93 13.75
N THR A 178 15.76 23.88 12.98
CA THR A 178 15.52 23.83 11.55
C THR A 178 14.29 22.94 11.30
N VAL A 179 13.30 23.40 10.53
CA VAL A 179 12.08 22.64 10.28
C VAL A 179 11.89 22.38 8.79
N CYS A 180 11.32 21.21 8.45
CA CYS A 180 10.87 20.90 7.10
C CYS A 180 9.37 21.25 6.98
N ALA A 181 9.04 22.37 6.34
CA ALA A 181 7.69 22.91 6.29
C ALA A 181 7.30 23.42 4.89
N PHE A 182 6.02 23.69 4.66
CA PHE A 182 5.57 24.36 3.43
C PHE A 182 5.94 25.85 3.47
N HIS A 183 6.44 26.36 2.34
CA HIS A 183 6.68 27.77 2.12
C HIS A 183 5.43 28.44 1.55
N TYR A 184 4.95 29.47 2.23
CA TYR A 184 3.84 30.29 1.77
C TYR A 184 4.34 31.72 1.60
N GLU A 185 4.39 32.22 0.37
CA GLU A 185 4.90 33.56 0.05
C GLU A 185 4.00 34.71 0.55
N SER A 186 2.76 34.40 0.89
CA SER A 186 1.78 35.38 1.38
C SER A 186 0.93 34.85 2.51
N GLN A 187 0.60 35.67 3.47
CA GLN A 187 -0.35 35.38 4.56
C GLN A 187 -1.76 35.00 4.03
N ASN A 188 -2.10 35.42 2.81
CA ASN A 188 -3.37 35.10 2.14
C ASN A 188 -3.24 33.96 1.16
N SER A 189 -2.20 33.10 1.24
CA SER A 189 -2.01 31.99 0.33
C SER A 189 -3.16 30.98 0.44
N THR A 190 -3.84 30.72 -0.67
CA THR A 190 -4.87 29.66 -0.78
C THR A 190 -4.25 28.26 -0.98
N LEU A 191 -2.91 28.18 -1.04
CA LEU A 191 -2.19 26.94 -1.32
C LEU A 191 -2.44 25.83 -0.28
N PRO A 192 -2.40 26.06 1.05
CA PRO A 192 -2.68 25.01 2.03
C PRO A 192 -4.07 24.42 1.89
N VAL A 193 -5.06 25.29 1.69
CA VAL A 193 -6.45 24.93 1.45
C VAL A 193 -6.57 24.10 0.17
N GLY A 194 -5.95 24.54 -0.93
CA GLY A 194 -5.93 23.83 -2.19
C GLY A 194 -5.29 22.44 -2.09
N LEU A 195 -4.17 22.32 -1.37
CA LEU A 195 -3.50 21.03 -1.14
C LEU A 195 -4.36 20.11 -0.26
N GLY A 196 -4.98 20.63 0.79
CA GLY A 196 -5.89 19.87 1.64
C GLY A 196 -7.10 19.35 0.86
N LEU A 197 -7.77 20.21 0.11
CA LEU A 197 -8.91 19.85 -0.73
C LEU A 197 -8.52 18.82 -1.82
N THR A 198 -7.38 18.99 -2.46
CA THR A 198 -6.89 18.04 -3.47
C THR A 198 -6.66 16.66 -2.87
N LYS A 199 -6.05 16.57 -1.69
CA LYS A 199 -5.89 15.30 -0.97
C LYS A 199 -7.23 14.67 -0.62
N ASN A 200 -8.20 15.46 -0.13
CA ASN A 200 -9.53 14.96 0.23
C ASN A 200 -10.31 14.49 -0.99
N ILE A 201 -10.31 15.25 -2.10
CA ILE A 201 -11.13 14.97 -3.27
C ILE A 201 -10.46 13.89 -4.15
N LEU A 202 -9.25 14.14 -4.66
CA LEU A 202 -8.56 13.25 -5.58
C LEU A 202 -7.89 12.07 -4.86
N GLY A 203 -7.35 12.30 -3.67
CA GLY A 203 -6.68 11.27 -2.87
C GLY A 203 -7.63 10.37 -2.10
N PHE A 204 -8.92 10.73 -1.98
CA PHE A 204 -9.85 9.96 -1.16
C PHE A 204 -11.27 9.86 -1.73
N LEU A 205 -12.04 10.95 -1.81
CA LEU A 205 -13.48 10.93 -2.08
C LEU A 205 -13.80 10.32 -3.46
N PHE A 206 -13.17 10.81 -4.51
CA PHE A 206 -13.41 10.35 -5.87
C PHE A 206 -13.07 8.86 -6.07
N PRO A 207 -11.87 8.37 -5.68
CA PRO A 207 -11.56 6.94 -5.68
C PRO A 207 -12.53 6.12 -4.83
N PHE A 208 -12.92 6.61 -3.65
CA PHE A 208 -13.87 5.93 -2.77
C PHE A 208 -15.21 5.66 -3.45
N LEU A 209 -15.78 6.65 -4.13
CA LEU A 209 -17.05 6.50 -4.85
C LEU A 209 -16.96 5.45 -5.97
N ILE A 210 -15.85 5.42 -6.73
CA ILE A 210 -15.64 4.42 -7.78
C ILE A 210 -15.53 3.01 -7.17
N ILE A 211 -14.77 2.87 -6.10
CA ILE A 211 -14.58 1.60 -5.40
C ILE A 211 -15.90 1.11 -4.82
N LEU A 212 -16.62 1.97 -4.10
CA LEU A 212 -17.93 1.66 -3.50
C LEU A 212 -18.94 1.20 -4.57
N THR A 213 -19.01 1.90 -5.69
CA THR A 213 -19.86 1.53 -6.83
C THR A 213 -19.48 0.17 -7.39
N SER A 214 -18.18 -0.07 -7.62
CA SER A 214 -17.67 -1.35 -8.13
C SER A 214 -18.04 -2.52 -7.22
N TYR A 215 -17.85 -2.40 -5.91
CA TYR A 215 -18.19 -3.46 -4.95
C TYR A 215 -19.70 -3.65 -4.77
N THR A 216 -20.48 -2.58 -4.83
CA THR A 216 -21.94 -2.66 -4.78
C THR A 216 -22.49 -3.46 -6.00
N LEU A 217 -21.96 -3.20 -7.19
CA LEU A 217 -22.35 -3.93 -8.40
C LEU A 217 -21.90 -5.39 -8.37
N ILE A 218 -20.68 -5.67 -7.88
CA ILE A 218 -20.20 -7.03 -7.65
C ILE A 218 -21.13 -7.77 -6.68
N TRP A 219 -21.46 -7.15 -5.55
CA TRP A 219 -22.35 -7.73 -4.54
C TRP A 219 -23.72 -8.10 -5.12
N LYS A 220 -24.35 -7.16 -5.85
CA LYS A 220 -25.65 -7.40 -6.53
C LYS A 220 -25.58 -8.59 -7.48
N THR A 221 -24.49 -8.69 -8.28
CA THR A 221 -24.30 -9.79 -9.24
C THR A 221 -24.09 -11.13 -8.54
N LEU A 222 -23.28 -11.17 -7.48
CA LEU A 222 -23.04 -12.38 -6.71
C LEU A 222 -24.29 -12.85 -5.98
N LYS A 223 -25.09 -11.94 -5.41
CA LYS A 223 -26.36 -12.24 -4.77
C LYS A 223 -27.33 -12.89 -5.75
N LYS A 224 -27.51 -12.28 -6.94
CA LYS A 224 -28.35 -12.83 -8.00
C LYS A 224 -27.89 -14.23 -8.46
N ALA A 225 -26.59 -14.42 -8.63
CA ALA A 225 -26.03 -15.72 -9.02
C ALA A 225 -26.24 -16.78 -7.92
N TYR A 226 -26.16 -16.41 -6.65
CA TYR A 226 -26.44 -17.32 -5.53
C TYR A 226 -27.91 -17.74 -5.44
N GLU A 227 -28.84 -16.83 -5.71
CA GLU A 227 -30.29 -17.11 -5.74
C GLU A 227 -30.65 -18.09 -6.86
N ILE A 228 -29.95 -18.03 -8.03
CA ILE A 228 -30.17 -18.91 -9.17
C ILE A 228 -29.51 -20.28 -8.99
N GLN A 229 -28.30 -20.32 -8.43
CA GLN A 229 -27.52 -21.56 -8.24
C GLN A 229 -27.36 -21.86 -6.76
N LYS A 230 -28.29 -22.60 -6.15
CA LYS A 230 -28.29 -22.98 -4.72
C LYS A 230 -27.03 -23.72 -4.23
N ASN A 231 -26.04 -24.11 -5.07
CA ASN A 231 -25.05 -25.13 -4.68
C ASN A 231 -23.57 -24.83 -4.83
N LYS A 232 -23.09 -23.65 -5.27
CA LYS A 232 -21.64 -23.34 -5.14
C LYS A 232 -21.34 -21.84 -5.19
N PRO A 233 -21.05 -21.20 -4.05
CA PRO A 233 -20.36 -19.91 -4.08
C PRO A 233 -18.96 -20.15 -4.66
N ARG A 234 -18.68 -19.61 -5.84
CA ARG A 234 -17.32 -19.57 -6.38
C ARG A 234 -16.49 -18.70 -5.43
N LYS A 235 -15.71 -19.36 -4.57
CA LYS A 235 -14.80 -18.72 -3.61
C LYS A 235 -13.67 -18.09 -4.41
N ASP A 236 -13.86 -16.87 -4.88
CA ASP A 236 -12.77 -16.09 -5.45
C ASP A 236 -11.93 -15.53 -4.28
N ASP A 237 -10.89 -16.30 -3.89
CA ASP A 237 -9.98 -15.91 -2.82
C ASP A 237 -9.31 -14.55 -3.12
N ILE A 238 -9.09 -14.22 -4.41
CA ILE A 238 -8.51 -12.94 -4.83
C ILE A 238 -9.47 -11.80 -4.55
N PHE A 239 -10.77 -11.98 -4.79
CA PHE A 239 -11.77 -10.96 -4.48
C PHE A 239 -11.81 -10.61 -3.00
N LYS A 240 -11.75 -11.63 -2.11
CA LYS A 240 -11.72 -11.43 -0.66
C LYS A 240 -10.48 -10.67 -0.20
N ILE A 241 -9.32 -11.00 -0.78
CA ILE A 241 -8.06 -10.29 -0.49
C ILE A 241 -8.18 -8.82 -0.85
N ILE A 242 -8.63 -8.52 -2.08
CA ILE A 242 -8.73 -7.15 -2.56
C ILE A 242 -9.77 -6.38 -1.75
N MET A 243 -10.92 -6.99 -1.41
CA MET A 243 -11.91 -6.38 -0.54
C MET A 243 -11.33 -6.04 0.83
N ALA A 244 -10.59 -6.97 1.46
CA ALA A 244 -9.96 -6.73 2.75
C ALA A 244 -8.94 -5.58 2.71
N ILE A 245 -8.09 -5.53 1.66
CA ILE A 245 -7.11 -4.46 1.47
C ILE A 245 -7.82 -3.11 1.32
N VAL A 246 -8.84 -3.05 0.48
CA VAL A 246 -9.60 -1.82 0.23
C VAL A 246 -10.33 -1.33 1.48
N LEU A 247 -11.04 -2.22 2.19
CA LEU A 247 -11.72 -1.86 3.43
C LEU A 247 -10.74 -1.34 4.48
N PHE A 248 -9.59 -2.01 4.60
CA PHE A 248 -8.58 -1.59 5.55
C PHE A 248 -7.91 -0.27 5.15
N PHE A 249 -7.67 -0.04 3.85
CA PHE A 249 -7.18 1.25 3.34
C PHE A 249 -8.11 2.38 3.79
N PHE A 250 -9.41 2.26 3.53
CA PHE A 250 -10.35 3.31 3.92
C PHE A 250 -10.44 3.46 5.44
N PHE A 251 -10.50 2.37 6.19
CA PHE A 251 -10.52 2.42 7.67
C PHE A 251 -9.30 3.18 8.23
N SER A 252 -8.13 2.96 7.66
CA SER A 252 -6.89 3.61 8.09
C SER A 252 -6.82 5.09 7.69
N TRP A 253 -7.34 5.46 6.52
CA TRP A 253 -7.24 6.81 5.99
C TRP A 253 -8.40 7.74 6.37
N VAL A 254 -9.62 7.21 6.62
CA VAL A 254 -10.80 8.03 6.96
C VAL A 254 -10.54 8.99 8.13
N PRO A 255 -9.97 8.58 9.26
CA PRO A 255 -9.73 9.51 10.37
C PRO A 255 -8.83 10.68 9.96
N HIS A 256 -7.72 10.39 9.27
CA HIS A 256 -6.80 11.43 8.81
C HIS A 256 -7.46 12.39 7.80
N GLN A 257 -8.30 11.90 6.89
CA GLN A 257 -9.01 12.73 5.92
C GLN A 257 -10.06 13.63 6.57
N ILE A 258 -10.74 13.15 7.62
CA ILE A 258 -11.70 13.98 8.39
C ILE A 258 -10.94 15.11 9.06
N PHE A 259 -9.83 14.86 9.75
CA PHE A 259 -9.06 15.92 10.41
C PHE A 259 -8.39 16.86 9.40
N THR A 260 -7.92 16.38 8.25
CA THR A 260 -7.42 17.24 7.16
C THR A 260 -8.52 18.16 6.63
N PHE A 261 -9.75 17.67 6.52
CA PHE A 261 -10.89 18.49 6.08
C PHE A 261 -11.27 19.53 7.13
N LEU A 262 -11.29 19.16 8.42
CA LEU A 262 -11.53 20.11 9.51
C LEU A 262 -10.45 21.20 9.55
N ASP A 263 -9.18 20.84 9.36
CA ASP A 263 -8.07 21.77 9.25
C ASP A 263 -8.27 22.79 8.09
N VAL A 264 -8.74 22.31 6.93
CA VAL A 264 -9.11 23.19 5.81
C VAL A 264 -10.23 24.15 6.19
N LEU A 265 -11.26 23.72 6.93
CA LEU A 265 -12.36 24.59 7.38
C LEU A 265 -11.87 25.64 8.40
N ILE A 266 -10.93 25.27 9.26
CA ILE A 266 -10.27 26.22 10.18
C ILE A 266 -9.46 27.25 9.38
N GLN A 267 -8.67 26.81 8.39
CA GLN A 267 -7.88 27.71 7.54
C GLN A 267 -8.73 28.66 6.70
N LEU A 268 -9.93 28.24 6.30
CA LEU A 268 -10.91 29.08 5.60
C LEU A 268 -11.64 30.08 6.53
N GLY A 269 -11.43 29.96 7.84
CA GLY A 269 -12.15 30.79 8.81
C GLY A 269 -13.65 30.46 8.91
N ILE A 270 -14.02 29.19 8.60
CA ILE A 270 -15.41 28.71 8.79
C ILE A 270 -15.60 28.21 10.23
N ILE A 271 -14.55 27.64 10.81
CA ILE A 271 -14.52 27.14 12.19
C ILE A 271 -13.58 28.07 12.98
N HIS A 272 -14.12 28.69 14.02
CA HIS A 272 -13.39 29.62 14.92
C HIS A 272 -13.26 29.04 16.34
N ASP A 273 -13.72 27.82 16.60
CA ASP A 273 -13.71 27.21 17.93
C ASP A 273 -12.31 26.68 18.27
N CYS A 274 -11.69 27.28 19.29
CA CYS A 274 -10.36 26.88 19.77
C CYS A 274 -10.28 25.44 20.25
N LYS A 275 -11.37 24.89 20.79
CA LYS A 275 -11.39 23.46 21.20
C LYS A 275 -11.29 22.52 20.00
N ILE A 276 -11.97 22.86 18.90
CA ILE A 276 -11.90 22.07 17.65
C ILE A 276 -10.50 22.15 17.08
N SER A 277 -9.88 23.34 17.03
CA SER A 277 -8.50 23.52 16.58
C SER A 277 -7.52 22.67 17.40
N ASP A 278 -7.65 22.69 18.72
CA ASP A 278 -6.83 21.89 19.63
C ASP A 278 -6.98 20.37 19.41
N ILE A 279 -8.22 19.92 19.23
CA ILE A 279 -8.52 18.50 18.90
C ILE A 279 -7.87 18.12 17.57
N VAL A 280 -7.96 18.96 16.54
CA VAL A 280 -7.35 18.72 15.23
C VAL A 280 -5.84 18.61 15.34
N ASP A 281 -5.19 19.56 16.01
CA ASP A 281 -3.73 19.60 16.20
C ASP A 281 -3.21 18.38 16.98
N THR A 282 -3.98 17.89 17.96
CA THR A 282 -3.63 16.71 18.76
C THR A 282 -3.86 15.41 18.00
N ALA A 283 -4.95 15.33 17.23
CA ALA A 283 -5.34 14.09 16.54
C ALA A 283 -4.56 13.86 15.23
N MET A 284 -4.13 14.91 14.53
CA MET A 284 -3.42 14.79 13.24
C MET A 284 -2.20 13.88 13.30
N PRO A 285 -1.27 13.99 14.24
CA PRO A 285 -0.10 13.11 14.33
C PRO A 285 -0.47 11.64 14.59
N ILE A 286 -1.55 11.40 15.33
CA ILE A 286 -2.02 10.04 15.65
C ILE A 286 -2.69 9.41 14.42
N THR A 287 -3.56 10.17 13.76
CA THR A 287 -4.30 9.68 12.59
C THR A 287 -3.40 9.42 11.39
N ILE A 288 -2.32 10.20 11.22
CA ILE A 288 -1.32 9.93 10.17
C ILE A 288 -0.54 8.63 10.43
N CYS A 289 -0.25 8.29 11.70
CA CYS A 289 0.33 7.00 12.07
C CYS A 289 -0.57 5.84 11.66
N LEU A 290 -1.89 5.96 11.91
CA LEU A 290 -2.87 4.96 11.48
C LEU A 290 -2.91 4.83 9.95
N ALA A 291 -2.86 5.94 9.21
CA ALA A 291 -2.78 5.92 7.75
C ALA A 291 -1.51 5.24 7.25
N TYR A 292 -0.35 5.51 7.86
CA TYR A 292 0.93 4.88 7.49
C TYR A 292 0.99 3.39 7.84
N PHE A 293 0.29 2.95 8.87
CA PHE A 293 0.17 1.54 9.24
C PHE A 293 -0.43 0.70 8.13
N ASN A 294 -1.26 1.29 7.25
CA ASN A 294 -1.78 0.63 6.06
C ASN A 294 -0.68 0.02 5.18
N ASN A 295 0.47 0.71 5.04
CA ASN A 295 1.56 0.27 4.16
C ASN A 295 2.29 -1.00 4.65
N CYS A 296 2.11 -1.40 5.90
CA CYS A 296 2.70 -2.65 6.41
C CYS A 296 1.71 -3.83 6.46
N LEU A 297 0.41 -3.61 6.24
CA LEU A 297 -0.60 -4.67 6.33
C LEU A 297 -0.91 -5.39 5.01
N ASN A 298 -0.66 -4.75 3.87
CA ASN A 298 -0.87 -5.36 2.56
C ASN A 298 -0.28 -6.78 2.45
N PRO A 299 0.98 -7.03 2.88
CA PRO A 299 1.59 -8.36 2.86
C PRO A 299 0.85 -9.40 3.71
N LEU A 300 0.27 -8.98 4.84
CA LEU A 300 -0.47 -9.85 5.74
C LEU A 300 -1.75 -10.38 5.08
N PHE A 301 -2.48 -9.52 4.37
CA PHE A 301 -3.67 -9.95 3.63
C PHE A 301 -3.35 -10.98 2.55
N TYR A 302 -2.22 -10.83 1.84
CA TYR A 302 -1.77 -11.83 0.86
C TYR A 302 -1.41 -13.15 1.53
N GLY A 303 -0.71 -13.11 2.67
CA GLY A 303 -0.28 -14.28 3.43
C GLY A 303 -1.43 -15.06 4.04
N PHE A 304 -2.42 -14.38 4.63
CA PHE A 304 -3.55 -15.03 5.30
C PHE A 304 -4.65 -15.48 4.34
N LEU A 305 -5.00 -14.67 3.35
CA LEU A 305 -6.13 -14.92 2.47
C LEU A 305 -5.73 -15.59 1.15
N GLY A 306 -4.48 -15.48 0.71
CA GLY A 306 -3.99 -15.97 -0.57
C GLY A 306 -3.41 -17.36 -0.51
N LYS A 307 -4.19 -18.42 -0.77
CA LYS A 307 -3.70 -19.81 -0.79
C LYS A 307 -2.47 -20.01 -1.67
N LYS A 308 -2.44 -19.40 -2.86
CA LYS A 308 -1.31 -19.49 -3.80
C LYS A 308 -0.08 -18.75 -3.24
N PHE A 309 -0.28 -17.55 -2.70
CA PHE A 309 0.79 -16.77 -2.07
C PHE A 309 1.38 -17.52 -0.88
N LYS A 310 0.54 -18.03 0.02
CA LYS A 310 0.95 -18.81 1.19
C LYS A 310 1.78 -20.05 0.79
N LYS A 311 1.39 -20.76 -0.27
CA LYS A 311 2.15 -21.91 -0.79
C LYS A 311 3.56 -21.50 -1.21
N HIS A 312 3.70 -20.44 -2.00
CA HIS A 312 5.02 -19.98 -2.48
C HIS A 312 5.85 -19.35 -1.36
N PHE A 313 5.21 -18.65 -0.42
CA PHE A 313 5.85 -18.14 0.77
C PHE A 313 6.46 -19.27 1.63
N LEU A 314 5.70 -20.33 1.88
CA LEU A 314 6.20 -21.51 2.60
C LEU A 314 7.32 -22.23 1.84
N GLN A 315 7.28 -22.23 0.51
CA GLN A 315 8.38 -22.76 -0.31
C GLN A 315 9.65 -21.90 -0.13
N LEU A 316 9.53 -20.57 -0.11
CA LEU A 316 10.65 -19.66 0.14
C LEU A 316 11.29 -19.93 1.50
N LEU A 317 10.49 -20.12 2.56
CA LEU A 317 10.99 -20.41 3.90
C LEU A 317 11.69 -21.80 3.98
N LYS A 318 11.27 -22.78 3.18
CA LYS A 318 11.92 -24.08 3.11
C LYS A 318 13.26 -24.05 2.37
N TYR A 319 13.48 -23.07 1.49
CA TYR A 319 14.73 -22.85 0.75
C TYR A 319 15.82 -22.14 1.56
N ILE A 320 15.48 -21.59 2.73
CA ILE A 320 16.48 -21.12 3.69
C ILE A 320 17.07 -22.39 4.33
N PRO A 321 18.34 -22.79 4.03
CA PRO A 321 18.89 -24.02 4.56
C PRO A 321 18.90 -23.94 6.09
N PRO A 322 18.48 -25.00 6.80
CA PRO A 322 18.71 -25.06 8.23
C PRO A 322 20.22 -25.01 8.45
N LYS A 323 20.68 -24.14 9.36
CA LYS A 323 22.08 -23.99 9.77
C LYS A 323 22.76 -25.37 9.78
N ALA A 324 23.92 -25.45 9.13
CA ALA A 324 24.76 -26.62 8.98
C ALA A 324 24.70 -27.54 10.22
N LYS A 325 24.13 -28.72 10.04
CA LYS A 325 24.37 -29.83 10.97
C LYS A 325 25.76 -30.34 10.70
N SER A 326 26.58 -30.23 11.73
CA SER A 326 27.89 -30.81 11.90
C SER A 326 28.00 -32.21 11.28
N HIS A 327 29.06 -32.39 10.50
CA HIS A 327 29.51 -33.68 10.01
C HIS A 327 29.52 -34.75 11.11
N SER A 328 28.82 -35.86 10.89
CA SER A 328 29.29 -37.14 11.42
C SER A 328 28.74 -38.29 10.55
N THR A 329 29.70 -39.11 10.14
CA THR A 329 29.64 -40.49 9.70
C THR A 329 29.17 -40.82 8.29
N LEU A 330 30.20 -41.13 7.49
CA LEU A 330 30.19 -42.04 6.34
C LEU A 330 29.44 -43.34 6.69
N SER A 331 28.44 -43.71 5.93
CA SER A 331 27.96 -45.08 5.85
C SER A 331 27.89 -45.48 4.39
N THR A 332 28.86 -46.27 4.00
CA THR A 332 28.98 -46.97 2.73
C THR A 332 27.82 -47.98 2.59
N LYS A 333 26.90 -47.75 1.65
CA LYS A 333 25.96 -48.79 1.22
C LYS A 333 26.49 -49.47 -0.03
N MET A 334 26.94 -50.67 0.21
CA MET A 334 27.32 -51.68 -0.79
C MET A 334 26.09 -52.08 -1.60
N SER A 335 26.15 -51.95 -2.92
CA SER A 335 25.15 -52.42 -3.85
C SER A 335 25.26 -53.92 -4.06
N THR A 336 24.26 -54.67 -3.67
CA THR A 336 24.10 -56.09 -4.06
C THR A 336 23.34 -56.15 -5.38
N LEU A 337 24.05 -56.61 -6.43
CA LEU A 337 23.48 -57.07 -7.68
C LEU A 337 22.70 -58.37 -7.39
N SER A 338 21.41 -58.37 -7.67
CA SER A 338 20.61 -59.60 -7.74
C SER A 338 20.42 -60.01 -9.20
N TYR A 339 21.05 -61.14 -9.57
CA TYR A 339 20.93 -61.87 -10.83
C TYR A 339 19.60 -62.61 -10.84
N ARG A 340 18.80 -62.50 -11.91
CA ARG A 340 17.58 -63.27 -12.13
C ARG A 340 17.72 -64.12 -13.41
N PRO A 341 17.59 -65.47 -13.34
CA PRO A 341 17.69 -66.30 -14.53
C PRO A 341 16.40 -66.27 -15.37
N SER A 342 16.61 -66.45 -16.67
CA SER A 342 15.63 -66.59 -17.73
C SER A 342 15.01 -67.98 -17.69
N GLU A 343 13.67 -68.05 -17.78
CA GLU A 343 13.02 -69.31 -18.25
C GLU A 343 12.13 -69.07 -19.44
N ASN A 344 12.31 -69.94 -20.46
CA ASN A 344 11.63 -70.03 -21.73
C ASN A 344 10.20 -70.57 -21.60
N GLY A 345 9.31 -70.14 -22.54
CA GLY A 345 8.09 -70.94 -22.77
C GLY A 345 7.05 -70.28 -23.68
N SER A 346 7.24 -70.40 -24.97
CA SER A 346 6.28 -70.86 -26.02
C SER A 346 4.97 -70.09 -26.28
N SER A 347 4.91 -69.49 -27.48
CA SER A 347 3.86 -69.65 -28.51
C SER A 347 2.43 -69.18 -28.25
N SER A 348 1.98 -68.10 -28.96
CA SER A 348 0.93 -68.25 -30.01
C SER A 348 0.61 -66.91 -30.69
N THR A 349 0.61 -67.00 -31.97
CA THR A 349 0.22 -66.07 -33.05
C THR A 349 -1.15 -65.38 -32.87
N LYS A 350 -1.23 -64.10 -33.23
CA LYS A 350 -2.23 -63.55 -34.20
C LYS A 350 -1.86 -62.12 -34.66
N LYS A 351 -2.09 -61.97 -35.98
CA LYS A 351 -1.69 -60.87 -36.88
C LYS A 351 -2.42 -59.57 -36.66
N PRO A 352 -1.89 -58.43 -37.26
CA PRO A 352 -2.41 -57.10 -37.17
C PRO A 352 -3.42 -56.78 -38.26
N VAL A 353 -4.26 -55.73 -38.03
CA VAL A 353 -5.11 -55.09 -39.03
C VAL A 353 -4.92 -53.55 -38.93
N PRO A 354 -4.96 -52.83 -40.06
CA PRO A 354 -4.22 -51.57 -40.27
C PRO A 354 -5.01 -50.26 -40.01
N CYS A 355 -4.24 -49.18 -40.02
CA CYS A 355 -4.66 -47.79 -40.03
C CYS A 355 -5.58 -47.47 -41.20
N ILE A 356 -6.55 -46.56 -40.97
CA ILE A 356 -7.15 -45.69 -41.99
C ILE A 356 -7.06 -44.26 -41.47
N GLU A 357 -6.26 -43.46 -42.20
CA GLU A 357 -6.36 -42.01 -42.27
C GLU A 357 -7.59 -41.65 -43.11
N VAL A 358 -8.35 -40.61 -42.73
CA VAL A 358 -9.07 -39.73 -43.66
C VAL A 358 -9.24 -38.37 -42.98
N GLU A 359 -8.64 -37.36 -43.64
CA GLU A 359 -8.89 -35.93 -43.83
C GLU A 359 -9.28 -35.05 -42.61
#